data_e704749ad7ab7253a6be99e82a75ab86
#
_entry.id   e704749ad7ab7253a6be99e82a75ab86
#
_cell.length_a   1.000
_cell.length_b   1.000
_cell.length_c   1.000
_cell.angle_alpha   90.00
_cell.angle_beta   90.00
_cell.angle_gamma   90.00
#
_symmetry.space_group_name_H-M   'P 1'
#
loop_
_entity.id
_entity.type
_entity.pdbx_description
1 polymer ?
#
loop_
_entity_poly.entity_id
_entity_poly.type
_entity_poly.pdbx_seq_one_letter_code
_entity_poly.pdbx_strand_id
1 'polypeptide(L)'
;PKLPKFVINTVNIEYLGSTSIMLLDYGVENLLIEKPGDLSKEGLLNIHNSAIKKDSRVFIAYNRRFYTSILDLISETKKDGGITSINFEFTEWAHTFGPDTHSLKALNKWVLSNSSHVIDTVFYLIGEPKKLSSYVNGVNNIEWHPSGSIFTGSGISILNIPFTYHSNWNGPGRWAIEVITNKRRFYLKPMEKLHVQEI
;
A
#
# COMPACT_ATOMS: atom_id res chain seq x y z
N PRO A 1 -34.27 13.91 -1.00
CA PRO A 1 -33.75 12.69 -1.64
C PRO A 1 -33.19 11.76 -0.55
N LYS A 2 -33.41 10.44 -0.68
CA LYS A 2 -32.93 9.46 0.26
C LYS A 2 -31.41 9.28 0.02
N LEU A 3 -30.61 9.33 1.08
CA LEU A 3 -29.17 9.09 1.00
C LEU A 3 -28.89 7.64 0.55
N PRO A 4 -27.88 7.41 -0.29
CA PRO A 4 -27.45 6.07 -0.63
C PRO A 4 -26.85 5.37 0.60
N LYS A 5 -27.14 4.07 0.75
CA LYS A 5 -26.62 3.26 1.86
C LYS A 5 -25.11 3.05 1.80
N PHE A 6 -24.54 3.03 0.59
CA PHE A 6 -23.12 2.85 0.32
C PHE A 6 -22.66 3.88 -0.69
N VAL A 7 -21.49 4.46 -0.48
CA VAL A 7 -20.85 5.39 -1.41
C VAL A 7 -19.43 4.94 -1.66
N ILE A 8 -18.99 5.04 -2.92
CA ILE A 8 -17.61 4.82 -3.33
C ILE A 8 -17.05 6.16 -3.79
N ASN A 9 -15.98 6.62 -3.13
CA ASN A 9 -15.30 7.87 -3.49
C ASN A 9 -14.06 7.54 -4.33
N THR A 10 -14.11 7.84 -5.62
CA THR A 10 -13.04 7.61 -6.62
C THR A 10 -12.65 8.91 -7.35
N VAL A 11 -12.80 10.03 -6.71
CA VAL A 11 -12.33 11.31 -7.25
C VAL A 11 -10.80 11.32 -7.36
N ASN A 12 -10.25 12.33 -8.03
CA ASN A 12 -8.79 12.49 -8.11
C ASN A 12 -8.17 12.47 -6.71
N ILE A 13 -7.01 11.85 -6.60
CA ILE A 13 -6.33 11.54 -5.34
C ILE A 13 -6.19 12.74 -4.39
N GLU A 14 -6.04 13.95 -4.95
CA GLU A 14 -5.89 15.19 -4.18
C GLU A 14 -7.16 15.62 -3.46
N TYR A 15 -8.31 15.15 -3.93
CA TYR A 15 -9.63 15.51 -3.39
C TYR A 15 -10.26 14.39 -2.57
N LEU A 16 -9.63 13.21 -2.47
CA LEU A 16 -10.18 12.07 -1.74
C LEU A 16 -10.52 12.43 -0.30
N GLY A 17 -9.58 13.07 0.42
CA GLY A 17 -9.78 13.43 1.81
C GLY A 17 -10.90 14.44 2.01
N SER A 18 -10.88 15.57 1.30
CA SER A 18 -11.89 16.61 1.42
C SER A 18 -13.29 16.13 1.02
N THR A 19 -13.38 15.38 -0.09
CA THR A 19 -14.65 14.80 -0.53
C THR A 19 -15.18 13.76 0.46
N SER A 20 -14.30 12.96 1.06
CA SER A 20 -14.70 11.98 2.07
C SER A 20 -15.31 12.64 3.31
N ILE A 21 -14.67 13.71 3.79
CA ILE A 21 -15.21 14.49 4.94
C ILE A 21 -16.59 15.09 4.58
N MET A 22 -16.72 15.70 3.39
CA MET A 22 -18.02 16.21 2.92
C MET A 22 -19.10 15.12 2.90
N LEU A 23 -18.78 13.93 2.39
CA LEU A 23 -19.74 12.82 2.35
C LEU A 23 -20.15 12.35 3.74
N LEU A 24 -19.20 12.27 4.68
CA LEU A 24 -19.48 11.94 6.08
C LEU A 24 -20.31 13.02 6.76
N ASP A 25 -20.02 14.30 6.51
CA ASP A 25 -20.80 15.41 7.03
C ASP A 25 -22.22 15.45 6.47
N TYR A 26 -22.38 14.97 5.23
CA TYR A 26 -23.69 14.84 4.59
C TYR A 26 -24.51 13.66 5.13
N GLY A 27 -23.89 12.77 5.93
CA GLY A 27 -24.57 11.66 6.60
C GLY A 27 -24.41 10.30 5.90
N VAL A 28 -23.36 10.12 5.09
CA VAL A 28 -23.04 8.81 4.49
C VAL A 28 -22.57 7.84 5.58
N GLU A 29 -23.28 6.72 5.72
CA GLU A 29 -23.00 5.71 6.75
C GLU A 29 -21.88 4.72 6.37
N ASN A 30 -21.76 4.37 5.07
CA ASN A 30 -20.78 3.42 4.57
C ASN A 30 -20.03 4.01 3.39
N LEU A 31 -18.74 4.26 3.58
CA LEU A 31 -17.90 4.92 2.59
C LEU A 31 -16.68 4.07 2.26
N LEU A 32 -16.52 3.71 0.98
CA LEU A 32 -15.29 3.15 0.44
C LEU A 32 -14.54 4.26 -0.29
N ILE A 33 -13.31 4.51 0.11
CA ILE A 33 -12.47 5.56 -0.46
C ILE A 33 -11.36 4.90 -1.27
N GLU A 34 -11.11 5.37 -2.50
CA GLU A 34 -9.93 4.95 -3.28
C GLU A 34 -8.65 5.25 -2.47
N LYS A 35 -7.66 4.34 -2.61
CA LYS A 35 -6.38 4.50 -1.91
C LYS A 35 -5.61 5.75 -2.42
N PRO A 36 -4.81 6.38 -1.59
CA PRO A 36 -4.50 6.08 -0.18
C PRO A 36 -5.49 6.69 0.82
N GLY A 37 -6.62 7.22 0.37
CA GLY A 37 -7.60 7.93 1.19
C GLY A 37 -7.30 9.43 1.35
N ASP A 38 -6.05 9.78 1.61
CA ASP A 38 -5.52 11.14 1.60
C ASP A 38 -4.00 11.09 1.35
N LEU A 39 -3.40 12.20 0.91
CA LEU A 39 -1.95 12.32 0.67
C LEU A 39 -1.17 12.74 1.94
N SER A 40 -1.84 12.82 3.08
CA SER A 40 -1.23 13.18 4.36
C SER A 40 -1.77 12.34 5.52
N LYS A 41 -0.93 12.15 6.53
CA LYS A 41 -1.36 11.52 7.79
C LYS A 41 -2.47 12.31 8.48
N GLU A 42 -2.38 13.63 8.43
CA GLU A 42 -3.38 14.52 9.04
C GLU A 42 -4.75 14.35 8.36
N GLY A 43 -4.78 14.34 7.02
CA GLY A 43 -6.00 14.08 6.26
C GLY A 43 -6.65 12.75 6.59
N LEU A 44 -5.85 11.67 6.69
CA LEU A 44 -6.35 10.35 7.11
C LEU A 44 -6.91 10.37 8.54
N LEU A 45 -6.26 11.06 9.48
CA LEU A 45 -6.76 11.22 10.85
C LEU A 45 -8.07 12.02 10.88
N ASN A 46 -8.20 13.05 10.06
CA ASN A 46 -9.43 13.84 9.96
C ASN A 46 -10.60 13.00 9.44
N ILE A 47 -10.37 12.15 8.42
CA ILE A 47 -11.37 11.19 7.95
C ILE A 47 -11.77 10.22 9.06
N HIS A 48 -10.78 9.64 9.75
CA HIS A 48 -11.00 8.70 10.85
C HIS A 48 -11.84 9.33 11.99
N ASN A 49 -11.47 10.53 12.44
CA ASN A 49 -12.17 11.25 13.50
C ASN A 49 -13.59 11.62 13.08
N SER A 50 -13.80 12.04 11.82
CA SER A 50 -15.12 12.33 11.28
C SER A 50 -15.98 11.06 11.23
N ALA A 51 -15.42 9.93 10.80
CA ALA A 51 -16.13 8.66 10.76
C ALA A 51 -16.60 8.23 12.16
N ILE A 52 -15.72 8.31 13.17
CA ILE A 52 -16.09 8.00 14.57
C ILE A 52 -17.21 8.92 15.05
N LYS A 53 -17.07 10.24 14.85
CA LYS A 53 -18.05 11.23 15.29
C LYS A 53 -19.44 11.00 14.67
N LYS A 54 -19.47 10.47 13.45
CA LYS A 54 -20.73 10.25 12.68
C LYS A 54 -21.24 8.80 12.78
N ASP A 55 -20.56 7.92 13.54
CA ASP A 55 -20.84 6.49 13.61
C ASP A 55 -20.88 5.84 12.21
N SER A 56 -19.97 6.27 11.33
CA SER A 56 -19.88 5.83 9.95
C SER A 56 -18.77 4.79 9.76
N ARG A 57 -18.98 3.84 8.86
CA ARG A 57 -17.98 2.85 8.48
C ARG A 57 -17.22 3.32 7.25
N VAL A 58 -15.90 3.48 7.38
CA VAL A 58 -15.02 3.93 6.31
C VAL A 58 -13.96 2.87 6.03
N PHE A 59 -13.75 2.57 4.75
CA PHE A 59 -12.74 1.64 4.27
C PHE A 59 -11.90 2.30 3.18
N ILE A 60 -10.58 2.02 3.18
CA ILE A 60 -9.68 2.40 2.09
C ILE A 60 -9.53 1.22 1.14
N ALA A 61 -9.65 1.46 -0.16
CA ALA A 61 -9.71 0.45 -1.21
C ALA A 61 -8.34 -0.15 -1.56
N TYR A 62 -7.65 -0.76 -0.61
CA TYR A 62 -6.44 -1.54 -0.87
C TYR A 62 -6.80 -2.90 -1.47
N ASN A 63 -7.22 -2.91 -2.73
CA ASN A 63 -7.79 -4.04 -3.45
C ASN A 63 -6.81 -5.19 -3.69
N ARG A 64 -5.48 -4.96 -3.62
CA ARG A 64 -4.46 -6.01 -3.79
C ARG A 64 -4.57 -7.12 -2.75
N ARG A 65 -5.07 -6.82 -1.56
CA ARG A 65 -5.35 -7.82 -0.50
C ARG A 65 -6.29 -8.94 -0.96
N PHE A 66 -7.11 -8.68 -1.99
CA PHE A 66 -8.16 -9.58 -2.50
C PHE A 66 -7.78 -10.24 -3.84
N TYR A 67 -6.54 -10.10 -4.30
CA TYR A 67 -6.06 -10.84 -5.45
C TYR A 67 -6.07 -12.35 -5.14
N THR A 68 -6.47 -13.18 -6.11
CA THR A 68 -6.44 -14.63 -5.97
C THR A 68 -5.06 -15.12 -5.53
N SER A 69 -4.00 -14.58 -6.12
CA SER A 69 -2.61 -14.89 -5.74
C SER A 69 -2.31 -14.62 -4.26
N ILE A 70 -2.89 -13.59 -3.66
CA ILE A 70 -2.73 -13.26 -2.23
C ILE A 70 -3.58 -14.20 -1.37
N LEU A 71 -4.81 -14.48 -1.77
CA LEU A 71 -5.69 -15.41 -1.04
C LEU A 71 -5.10 -16.83 -1.04
N ASP A 72 -4.56 -17.26 -2.18
CA ASP A 72 -3.87 -18.56 -2.30
C ASP A 72 -2.61 -18.59 -1.44
N LEU A 73 -1.79 -17.52 -1.48
CA LEU A 73 -0.61 -17.39 -0.61
C LEU A 73 -0.98 -17.53 0.87
N ILE A 74 -2.03 -16.86 1.34
CA ILE A 74 -2.50 -16.95 2.72
C ILE A 74 -2.91 -18.40 3.06
N SER A 75 -3.62 -19.05 2.15
CA SER A 75 -4.04 -20.45 2.34
C SER A 75 -2.84 -21.38 2.42
N GLU A 76 -1.88 -21.26 1.49
CA GLU A 76 -0.72 -22.11 1.40
C GLU A 76 0.26 -21.91 2.56
N THR A 77 0.52 -20.67 2.95
CA THR A 77 1.43 -20.38 4.09
C THR A 77 0.87 -20.90 5.41
N LYS A 78 -0.46 -20.91 5.59
CA LYS A 78 -1.10 -21.55 6.77
C LYS A 78 -0.82 -23.06 6.86
N LYS A 79 -0.83 -23.77 5.72
CA LYS A 79 -0.50 -25.22 5.67
C LYS A 79 0.94 -25.51 6.07
N ASP A 80 1.83 -24.52 5.89
CA ASP A 80 3.25 -24.62 6.23
C ASP A 80 3.58 -24.22 7.67
N GLY A 81 2.59 -23.78 8.44
CA GLY A 81 2.78 -23.30 9.82
C GLY A 81 2.98 -21.78 9.92
N GLY A 82 2.82 -21.04 8.83
CA GLY A 82 2.88 -19.59 8.80
C GLY A 82 4.12 -19.03 8.10
N ILE A 83 4.16 -17.70 7.96
CA ILE A 83 5.25 -16.96 7.35
C ILE A 83 6.39 -16.81 8.36
N THR A 84 7.63 -17.12 7.95
CA THR A 84 8.83 -16.96 8.77
C THR A 84 9.62 -15.71 8.44
N SER A 85 9.58 -15.25 7.19
CA SER A 85 10.18 -13.98 6.76
C SER A 85 9.56 -13.52 5.44
N ILE A 86 9.73 -12.22 5.14
CA ILE A 86 9.23 -11.62 3.90
C ILE A 86 10.22 -10.60 3.35
N ASN A 87 10.40 -10.60 2.04
CA ASN A 87 11.10 -9.55 1.32
C ASN A 87 10.17 -8.95 0.27
N PHE A 88 10.25 -7.64 0.00
CA PHE A 88 9.42 -7.02 -1.00
C PHE A 88 10.11 -5.90 -1.76
N GLU A 89 9.66 -5.69 -2.98
CA GLU A 89 10.14 -4.67 -3.89
C GLU A 89 8.98 -3.78 -4.33
N PHE A 90 9.18 -2.46 -4.29
CA PHE A 90 8.22 -1.49 -4.82
C PHE A 90 8.89 -0.53 -5.84
N THR A 91 9.79 -1.07 -6.66
CA THR A 91 10.39 -0.35 -7.77
C THR A 91 9.33 0.14 -8.75
N GLU A 92 9.40 1.40 -9.11
CA GLU A 92 8.49 2.06 -10.04
C GLU A 92 9.17 2.33 -11.38
N TRP A 93 8.39 2.33 -12.43
CA TRP A 93 8.85 2.77 -13.75
C TRP A 93 8.78 4.30 -13.85
N ALA A 94 9.68 4.96 -13.10
CA ALA A 94 9.65 6.41 -12.94
C ALA A 94 9.69 7.19 -14.26
N HIS A 95 10.30 6.62 -15.29
CA HIS A 95 10.37 7.18 -16.64
C HIS A 95 9.01 7.24 -17.37
N THR A 96 7.99 6.54 -16.86
CA THR A 96 6.64 6.53 -17.45
C THR A 96 5.68 7.52 -16.77
N PHE A 97 6.11 8.17 -15.70
CA PHE A 97 5.32 9.11 -14.92
C PHE A 97 5.92 10.51 -14.96
N GLY A 98 5.04 11.51 -14.92
CA GLY A 98 5.47 12.89 -14.91
C GLY A 98 4.29 13.87 -14.77
N PRO A 99 4.57 15.19 -14.76
CA PRO A 99 3.55 16.23 -14.64
C PRO A 99 2.45 16.18 -15.70
N ASP A 100 2.75 15.59 -16.86
CA ASP A 100 1.77 15.41 -17.95
C ASP A 100 0.72 14.34 -17.65
N THR A 101 1.03 13.43 -16.73
CA THR A 101 0.16 12.29 -16.39
C THR A 101 -0.47 12.40 -15.02
N HIS A 102 0.20 13.05 -14.07
CA HIS A 102 -0.21 13.18 -12.68
C HIS A 102 0.13 14.56 -12.12
N SER A 103 -0.61 15.02 -11.14
CA SER A 103 -0.29 16.28 -10.47
C SER A 103 1.01 16.18 -9.67
N LEU A 104 1.73 17.29 -9.55
CA LEU A 104 2.94 17.38 -8.74
C LEU A 104 2.68 16.97 -7.27
N LYS A 105 1.49 17.26 -6.75
CA LYS A 105 1.12 16.87 -5.38
C LYS A 105 1.09 15.34 -5.21
N ALA A 106 0.53 14.62 -6.17
CA ALA A 106 0.51 13.15 -6.18
C ALA A 106 1.91 12.58 -6.43
N LEU A 107 2.66 13.13 -7.38
CA LEU A 107 4.01 12.73 -7.74
C LEU A 107 4.99 12.86 -6.57
N ASN A 108 4.99 13.99 -5.88
CA ASN A 108 5.83 14.23 -4.69
C ASN A 108 5.50 13.29 -3.51
N LYS A 109 4.36 12.59 -3.56
CA LYS A 109 3.92 11.60 -2.58
C LYS A 109 3.78 10.20 -3.18
N TRP A 110 4.56 9.86 -4.22
CA TRP A 110 4.38 8.66 -5.01
C TRP A 110 4.49 7.35 -4.21
N VAL A 111 5.35 7.30 -3.20
CA VAL A 111 5.40 6.16 -2.27
C VAL A 111 4.02 5.91 -1.66
N LEU A 112 3.35 6.96 -1.21
CA LEU A 112 2.00 6.85 -0.63
C LEU A 112 0.93 6.67 -1.71
N SER A 113 1.00 7.45 -2.81
CA SER A 113 -0.01 7.44 -3.85
C SER A 113 -0.02 6.17 -4.70
N ASN A 114 1.13 5.50 -4.87
CA ASN A 114 1.22 4.32 -5.73
C ASN A 114 1.84 3.10 -5.03
N SER A 115 3.06 3.21 -4.53
CA SER A 115 3.80 2.08 -3.93
C SER A 115 3.14 1.52 -2.67
N SER A 116 2.25 2.28 -2.04
CA SER A 116 1.48 1.85 -0.87
C SER A 116 0.68 0.55 -1.09
N HIS A 117 0.32 0.20 -2.31
CA HIS A 117 -0.32 -1.07 -2.62
C HIS A 117 0.52 -2.29 -2.18
N VAL A 118 1.81 -2.28 -2.49
CA VAL A 118 2.72 -3.37 -2.11
C VAL A 118 2.95 -3.36 -0.62
N ILE A 119 3.27 -2.17 -0.08
CA ILE A 119 3.56 -1.97 1.34
C ILE A 119 2.38 -2.42 2.20
N ASP A 120 1.17 -2.00 1.84
CA ASP A 120 -0.07 -2.40 2.50
C ASP A 120 -0.29 -3.91 2.46
N THR A 121 -0.09 -4.54 1.29
CA THR A 121 -0.27 -5.98 1.13
C THR A 121 0.69 -6.76 2.03
N VAL A 122 1.95 -6.33 2.13
CA VAL A 122 2.94 -6.96 3.01
C VAL A 122 2.50 -6.86 4.46
N PHE A 123 2.14 -5.68 4.94
CA PHE A 123 1.74 -5.52 6.34
C PHE A 123 0.35 -6.08 6.66
N TYR A 124 -0.49 -6.28 5.66
CA TYR A 124 -1.68 -7.10 5.79
C TYR A 124 -1.36 -8.58 6.08
N LEU A 125 -0.28 -9.11 5.47
CA LEU A 125 0.15 -10.51 5.66
C LEU A 125 0.86 -10.75 7.00
N ILE A 126 1.70 -9.81 7.44
CA ILE A 126 2.60 -10.01 8.59
C ILE A 126 2.33 -9.09 9.79
N GLY A 127 1.30 -8.24 9.72
CA GLY A 127 1.01 -7.22 10.74
C GLY A 127 1.93 -5.99 10.61
N GLU A 128 1.58 -4.93 11.32
CA GLU A 128 2.27 -3.64 11.29
C GLU A 128 3.75 -3.73 11.74
N PRO A 129 4.63 -2.81 11.29
CA PRO A 129 6.02 -2.76 11.75
C PRO A 129 6.10 -2.42 13.24
N LYS A 130 6.79 -3.27 14.02
CA LYS A 130 7.15 -3.03 15.42
C LYS A 130 8.49 -2.30 15.52
N LYS A 131 9.44 -2.65 14.63
CA LYS A 131 10.75 -2.00 14.47
C LYS A 131 11.03 -1.84 12.99
N LEU A 132 11.58 -0.69 12.61
CA LEU A 132 11.91 -0.37 11.23
C LEU A 132 13.18 0.47 11.19
N SER A 133 14.14 0.04 10.35
CA SER A 133 15.28 0.84 9.91
C SER A 133 15.15 1.07 8.41
N SER A 134 15.30 2.31 7.97
CA SER A 134 15.13 2.68 6.57
C SER A 134 16.21 3.65 6.10
N TYR A 135 16.58 3.51 4.83
CA TYR A 135 17.56 4.37 4.16
C TYR A 135 16.97 4.87 2.86
N VAL A 136 17.19 6.14 2.58
CA VAL A 136 16.78 6.80 1.34
C VAL A 136 18.03 7.36 0.67
N ASN A 137 18.15 7.13 -0.64
CA ASN A 137 19.20 7.68 -1.48
C ASN A 137 18.62 8.15 -2.83
N GLY A 138 19.46 8.68 -3.70
CA GLY A 138 19.04 9.18 -5.01
C GLY A 138 18.21 10.46 -4.92
N VAL A 139 18.55 11.35 -3.97
CA VAL A 139 17.95 12.68 -3.84
C VAL A 139 18.19 13.48 -5.13
N ASN A 140 17.15 14.14 -5.65
CA ASN A 140 17.13 14.86 -6.90
C ASN A 140 17.41 14.04 -8.19
N ASN A 141 17.44 12.72 -8.12
CA ASN A 141 17.60 11.88 -9.30
C ASN A 141 16.35 11.83 -10.18
N ILE A 142 15.20 12.09 -9.61
CA ILE A 142 13.90 12.15 -10.29
C ILE A 142 13.28 13.51 -10.01
N GLU A 143 13.09 14.31 -11.05
CA GLU A 143 12.63 15.70 -10.96
C GLU A 143 11.30 15.82 -10.19
N TRP A 144 10.33 14.99 -10.52
CA TRP A 144 9.01 15.02 -9.91
C TRP A 144 8.94 14.36 -8.51
N HIS A 145 10.03 13.68 -8.06
CA HIS A 145 10.14 13.12 -6.70
C HIS A 145 11.54 13.40 -6.12
N PRO A 146 11.86 14.65 -5.81
CA PRO A 146 13.22 15.06 -5.42
C PRO A 146 13.66 14.51 -4.06
N SER A 147 12.75 14.01 -3.22
CA SER A 147 13.05 13.49 -1.88
C SER A 147 13.83 12.16 -1.87
N GLY A 148 13.91 11.47 -3.01
CA GLY A 148 14.67 10.23 -3.16
C GLY A 148 14.10 9.32 -4.22
N SER A 149 14.92 8.37 -4.68
CA SER A 149 14.55 7.40 -5.72
C SER A 149 14.99 5.96 -5.39
N ILE A 150 15.79 5.79 -4.34
CA ILE A 150 16.25 4.50 -3.85
C ILE A 150 15.85 4.37 -2.39
N PHE A 151 15.12 3.31 -2.07
CA PHE A 151 14.59 3.06 -0.74
C PHE A 151 14.96 1.64 -0.32
N THR A 152 15.61 1.50 0.83
CA THR A 152 15.96 0.19 1.39
C THR A 152 15.67 0.17 2.88
N GLY A 153 15.42 -1.01 3.41
CA GLY A 153 15.23 -1.12 4.85
C GLY A 153 14.90 -2.54 5.29
N SER A 154 14.81 -2.66 6.60
CA SER A 154 14.46 -3.91 7.26
C SER A 154 13.77 -3.65 8.59
N GLY A 155 13.08 -4.67 9.09
CA GLY A 155 12.42 -4.55 10.38
C GLY A 155 11.83 -5.87 10.87
N ILE A 156 11.04 -5.74 11.95
CA ILE A 156 10.28 -6.84 12.54
C ILE A 156 8.85 -6.34 12.75
N SER A 157 7.88 -7.13 12.33
CA SER A 157 6.46 -6.85 12.51
C SER A 157 5.98 -7.11 13.95
N ILE A 158 4.74 -6.68 14.26
CA ILE A 158 4.09 -7.00 15.56
C ILE A 158 3.88 -8.51 15.76
N LEU A 159 3.83 -9.31 14.68
CA LEU A 159 3.79 -10.77 14.74
C LEU A 159 5.20 -11.41 14.85
N ASN A 160 6.24 -10.59 15.11
CA ASN A 160 7.65 -10.99 15.19
C ASN A 160 8.22 -11.59 13.89
N ILE A 161 7.65 -11.27 12.74
CA ILE A 161 8.13 -11.72 11.43
C ILE A 161 9.13 -10.68 10.89
N PRO A 162 10.39 -11.06 10.62
CA PRO A 162 11.38 -10.17 10.01
C PRO A 162 11.00 -9.89 8.54
N PHE A 163 11.26 -8.66 8.13
CA PHE A 163 11.05 -8.23 6.76
C PHE A 163 12.19 -7.36 6.25
N THR A 164 12.38 -7.39 4.94
CA THR A 164 13.29 -6.49 4.22
C THR A 164 12.58 -5.90 3.00
N TYR A 165 13.05 -4.75 2.54
CA TYR A 165 12.56 -4.17 1.30
C TYR A 165 13.64 -3.45 0.53
N HIS A 166 13.42 -3.39 -0.78
CA HIS A 166 14.21 -2.64 -1.72
C HIS A 166 13.33 -1.95 -2.74
N SER A 167 13.76 -0.79 -3.23
CA SER A 167 13.17 -0.10 -4.36
C SER A 167 14.21 0.78 -5.03
N ASN A 168 14.32 0.71 -6.34
CA ASN A 168 15.19 1.60 -7.12
C ASN A 168 14.45 2.09 -8.36
N TRP A 169 13.96 3.32 -8.30
CA TRP A 169 13.17 3.93 -9.38
C TRP A 169 14.00 4.41 -10.57
N ASN A 170 15.34 4.38 -10.46
CA ASN A 170 16.27 4.66 -11.55
C ASN A 170 16.74 3.41 -12.29
N GLY A 171 16.38 2.22 -11.79
CA GLY A 171 16.78 0.94 -12.33
C GLY A 171 15.60 0.11 -12.85
N PRO A 172 15.90 -1.00 -13.53
CA PRO A 172 14.88 -1.96 -13.90
C PRO A 172 14.34 -2.67 -12.66
N GLY A 173 13.05 -2.97 -12.66
CA GLY A 173 12.37 -3.66 -11.59
C GLY A 173 10.87 -3.43 -11.63
N ARG A 174 10.16 -4.07 -10.74
CA ARG A 174 8.72 -3.90 -10.56
C ARG A 174 8.32 -4.43 -9.18
N TRP A 175 7.09 -4.20 -8.80
CA TRP A 175 6.49 -4.72 -7.58
C TRP A 175 6.61 -6.23 -7.46
N ALA A 176 7.13 -6.66 -6.33
CA ALA A 176 7.30 -8.07 -6.02
C ALA A 176 7.20 -8.31 -4.52
N ILE A 177 6.70 -9.48 -4.14
CA ILE A 177 6.71 -9.95 -2.76
C ILE A 177 7.25 -11.37 -2.76
N GLU A 178 8.20 -11.64 -1.88
CA GLU A 178 8.77 -12.95 -1.63
C GLU A 178 8.50 -13.35 -0.20
N VAL A 179 7.85 -14.49 0.00
CA VAL A 179 7.45 -15.01 1.31
C VAL A 179 8.12 -16.34 1.55
N ILE A 180 8.68 -16.51 2.74
CA ILE A 180 9.35 -17.75 3.15
C ILE A 180 8.59 -18.35 4.33
N THR A 181 8.39 -19.66 4.25
CA THR A 181 7.89 -20.52 5.34
C THR A 181 8.98 -21.52 5.74
N ASN A 182 8.69 -22.44 6.66
CA ASN A 182 9.61 -23.52 7.01
C ASN A 182 9.70 -24.62 5.93
N LYS A 183 8.84 -24.58 4.88
CA LYS A 183 8.74 -25.65 3.87
C LYS A 183 8.92 -25.15 2.47
N ARG A 184 8.46 -23.93 2.16
CA ARG A 184 8.38 -23.41 0.81
C ARG A 184 8.75 -21.94 0.74
N ARG A 185 9.11 -21.50 -0.47
CA ARG A 185 9.29 -20.11 -0.83
C ARG A 185 8.26 -19.74 -1.89
N PHE A 186 7.62 -18.61 -1.71
CA PHE A 186 6.56 -18.08 -2.57
C PHE A 186 7.00 -16.77 -3.20
N TYR A 187 6.72 -16.61 -4.48
CA TYR A 187 7.02 -15.39 -5.22
C TYR A 187 5.77 -14.85 -5.86
N LEU A 188 5.47 -13.59 -5.61
CA LEU A 188 4.48 -12.78 -6.29
C LEU A 188 5.23 -11.79 -7.21
N LYS A 189 5.55 -12.22 -8.42
CA LYS A 189 6.25 -11.42 -9.42
C LYS A 189 5.83 -11.87 -10.83
N PRO A 190 4.89 -11.12 -11.49
CA PRO A 190 4.13 -9.98 -10.95
C PRO A 190 3.22 -10.39 -9.79
N MET A 191 2.66 -9.41 -9.07
CA MET A 191 1.82 -9.66 -7.89
C MET A 191 0.56 -10.49 -8.18
N GLU A 192 0.11 -10.50 -9.42
CA GLU A 192 -1.05 -11.25 -9.92
C GLU A 192 -0.79 -12.76 -10.05
N LYS A 193 0.48 -13.19 -9.95
CA LYS A 193 0.89 -14.59 -10.12
C LYS A 193 1.62 -15.11 -8.89
N LEU A 194 1.19 -16.26 -8.40
CA LEU A 194 1.86 -16.98 -7.33
C LEU A 194 2.72 -18.09 -7.90
N HIS A 195 4.03 -18.01 -7.65
CA HIS A 195 4.98 -19.08 -7.94
C HIS A 195 5.46 -19.68 -6.62
N VAL A 196 5.65 -20.99 -6.62
CA VAL A 196 6.04 -21.77 -5.44
C VAL A 196 7.33 -22.52 -5.72
N GLN A 197 8.26 -22.44 -4.79
CA GLN A 197 9.48 -23.25 -4.77
C GLN A 197 9.44 -24.13 -3.53
N GLU A 198 9.55 -25.42 -3.72
CA GLU A 198 9.68 -26.40 -2.64
C GLU A 198 11.17 -26.61 -2.28
N ILE A 199 11.41 -27.07 -1.04
CA ILE A 199 12.74 -27.46 -0.57
C ILE A 199 13.08 -28.81 -1.13
#